data_ec5f75849cd3ee727442120af2f7c0f7
#
_entry.id   ec5f75849cd3ee727442120af2f7c0f7
#
_cell.length_a   1.000
_cell.length_b   1.000
_cell.length_c   1.000
_cell.angle_alpha   90.00
_cell.angle_beta   90.00
_cell.angle_gamma   90.00
#
_symmetry.space_group_name_H-M   'P 1'
#
loop_
_entity.id
_entity.type
_entity.pdbx_description
1 polymer ?
#
loop_
_entity_poly.entity_id
_entity_poly.type
_entity_poly.pdbx_seq_one_letter_code
_entity_poly.pdbx_strand_id
1 'polypeptide(L)'
;DLHERWHSFPTRRSSDLIGILSLFFFSLKIIALAKPNADWVYYAEEFGLYLLLFASLFILNFITLKNGLTKGNNYALFLFFVFLLFFSSIFQNKNIIISNFLLLLALRRLISLKSLLQTKEKIFDASFWIFLAALFHFWSIFYIVLVFIAIILHVSKDYRNWIIPFIALFAVTIIFFLANSVLDNSLLSTLLSKTYISFDFYYFESIYQRLALALFTSISLFFFVSHVFDVPNKALNMQSSHKTILFSFIL
;
A
#
# COMPACT_ATOMS: atom_id res chain seq x y z
N ASP A 1 21.37 32.13 -2.74
CA ASP A 1 20.14 31.47 -2.20
C ASP A 1 19.97 29.98 -2.59
N LEU A 2 21.10 29.28 -2.64
CA LEU A 2 21.13 27.82 -2.88
C LEU A 2 21.29 26.99 -1.59
N HIS A 3 21.36 27.62 -0.43
CA HIS A 3 21.64 26.97 0.85
C HIS A 3 20.42 26.52 1.68
N GLU A 4 19.19 26.90 1.31
CA GLU A 4 17.99 26.57 2.11
C GLU A 4 17.29 25.25 1.75
N ARG A 5 17.78 24.47 0.81
CA ARG A 5 17.02 23.32 0.28
C ARG A 5 17.38 21.96 0.88
N TRP A 6 18.25 21.87 1.90
CA TRP A 6 18.75 20.59 2.44
C TRP A 6 18.28 20.20 3.84
N HIS A 7 17.38 20.97 4.47
CA HIS A 7 16.89 20.70 5.83
C HIS A 7 15.39 20.44 5.90
N SER A 8 14.82 19.64 5.00
CA SER A 8 13.50 19.07 5.23
C SER A 8 13.59 17.60 5.67
N PHE A 9 14.30 17.36 6.77
CA PHE A 9 13.90 16.25 7.63
C PHE A 9 12.46 16.51 8.08
N PRO A 10 11.61 15.48 8.26
CA PRO A 10 10.26 15.69 8.75
C PRO A 10 10.36 16.57 9.99
N THR A 11 9.74 17.73 9.93
CA THR A 11 9.76 18.66 11.06
C THR A 11 9.33 17.86 12.27
N ARG A 12 10.01 18.05 13.41
CA ARG A 12 9.76 17.35 14.69
C ARG A 12 8.26 17.22 15.01
N ARG A 13 7.47 18.17 14.55
CA ARG A 13 6.01 18.23 14.65
C ARG A 13 5.27 17.13 13.87
N SER A 14 5.80 16.62 12.76
CA SER A 14 5.12 15.56 11.99
C SER A 14 5.37 14.17 12.56
N SER A 15 6.56 13.90 13.09
CA SER A 15 6.88 12.65 13.77
C SER A 15 6.11 12.51 15.09
N ASP A 16 5.98 13.62 15.83
CA ASP A 16 5.24 13.64 17.09
C ASP A 16 3.74 13.37 16.87
N LEU A 17 3.15 13.97 15.83
CA LEU A 17 1.76 13.74 15.46
C LEU A 17 1.51 12.28 15.04
N ILE A 18 2.40 11.70 14.24
CA ILE A 18 2.34 10.27 13.85
C ILE A 18 2.42 9.39 15.08
N GLY A 19 3.34 9.69 16.01
CA GLY A 19 3.50 8.95 17.25
C GLY A 19 2.25 8.99 18.12
N ILE A 20 1.66 10.17 18.33
CA ILE A 20 0.45 10.36 19.16
C ILE A 20 -0.75 9.63 18.50
N LEU A 21 -0.95 9.82 17.21
CA LEU A 21 -2.03 9.17 16.48
C LEU A 21 -1.89 7.64 16.50
N SER A 22 -0.68 7.12 16.36
CA SER A 22 -0.42 5.68 16.39
C SER A 22 -0.68 5.09 17.79
N LEU A 23 -0.28 5.77 18.86
CA LEU A 23 -0.57 5.35 20.23
C LEU A 23 -2.07 5.35 20.52
N PHE A 24 -2.79 6.36 20.04
CA PHE A 24 -4.24 6.42 20.17
C PHE A 24 -4.93 5.25 19.44
N PHE A 25 -4.47 4.90 18.24
CA PHE A 25 -4.98 3.75 17.51
C PHE A 25 -4.71 2.43 18.22
N PHE A 26 -3.52 2.28 18.76
CA PHE A 26 -3.14 1.08 19.50
C PHE A 26 -4.03 0.88 20.72
N SER A 27 -4.30 1.95 21.47
CA SER A 27 -5.20 1.89 22.61
C SER A 27 -6.63 1.54 22.21
N LEU A 28 -7.18 2.12 21.15
CA LEU A 28 -8.51 1.78 20.64
C LEU A 28 -8.59 0.32 20.18
N LYS A 29 -7.55 -0.18 19.52
CA LYS A 29 -7.50 -1.56 19.05
C LYS A 29 -7.43 -2.54 20.20
N ILE A 30 -6.61 -2.30 21.23
CA ILE A 30 -6.56 -3.12 22.44
C ILE A 30 -7.93 -3.18 23.12
N ILE A 31 -8.60 -2.04 23.27
CA ILE A 31 -9.92 -1.98 23.90
C ILE A 31 -10.97 -2.73 23.07
N ALA A 32 -10.96 -2.56 21.75
CA ALA A 32 -11.97 -3.16 20.86
C ALA A 32 -11.77 -4.67 20.64
N LEU A 33 -10.54 -5.18 20.76
CA LEU A 33 -10.16 -6.57 20.46
C LEU A 33 -9.76 -7.35 21.73
N ALA A 34 -9.88 -6.74 22.92
CA ALA A 34 -9.58 -7.42 24.18
C ALA A 34 -10.46 -8.64 24.35
N LYS A 35 -9.90 -9.83 24.10
CA LYS A 35 -10.55 -11.10 24.39
C LYS A 35 -10.18 -11.51 25.81
N PRO A 36 -11.12 -11.70 26.72
CA PRO A 36 -10.85 -12.32 28.01
C PRO A 36 -10.31 -13.73 27.74
N ASN A 37 -9.16 -14.09 28.28
CA ASN A 37 -8.43 -15.34 28.12
C ASN A 37 -7.66 -15.52 26.80
N ALA A 38 -7.21 -14.44 26.15
CA ALA A 38 -6.32 -14.56 25.00
C ALA A 38 -4.90 -14.98 25.45
N ASP A 39 -4.29 -15.92 24.68
CA ASP A 39 -2.90 -16.34 24.88
C ASP A 39 -1.94 -15.18 24.53
N TRP A 40 -0.73 -15.24 25.11
CA TRP A 40 0.31 -14.25 24.82
C TRP A 40 0.67 -14.20 23.33
N VAL A 41 0.54 -15.30 22.58
CA VAL A 41 0.74 -15.40 21.14
C VAL A 41 -0.23 -14.47 20.39
N TYR A 42 -1.48 -14.42 20.82
CA TYR A 42 -2.48 -13.50 20.25
C TYR A 42 -2.03 -12.03 20.39
N TYR A 43 -1.55 -11.64 21.58
CA TYR A 43 -1.08 -10.26 21.78
C TYR A 43 0.18 -9.94 20.98
N ALA A 44 1.09 -10.92 20.80
CA ALA A 44 2.27 -10.75 19.97
C ALA A 44 1.91 -10.57 18.48
N GLU A 45 0.94 -11.33 17.96
CA GLU A 45 0.43 -11.18 16.60
C GLU A 45 -0.21 -9.79 16.39
N GLU A 46 -1.07 -9.37 17.31
CA GLU A 46 -1.73 -8.06 17.25
C GLU A 46 -0.73 -6.90 17.31
N PHE A 47 0.31 -7.03 18.13
CA PHE A 47 1.41 -6.08 18.17
C PHE A 47 2.19 -6.04 16.85
N GLY A 48 2.45 -7.21 16.25
CA GLY A 48 3.09 -7.30 14.93
C GLY A 48 2.28 -6.60 13.84
N LEU A 49 0.96 -6.79 13.81
CA LEU A 49 0.07 -6.11 12.86
C LEU A 49 0.04 -4.59 13.09
N TYR A 50 0.07 -4.16 14.34
CA TYR A 50 0.21 -2.75 14.67
C TYR A 50 1.52 -2.16 14.14
N LEU A 51 2.64 -2.86 14.30
CA LEU A 51 3.93 -2.42 13.76
C LEU A 51 3.88 -2.31 12.23
N LEU A 52 3.20 -3.22 11.53
CA LEU A 52 3.01 -3.15 10.07
C LEU A 52 2.17 -1.93 9.66
N LEU A 53 1.09 -1.62 10.38
CA LEU A 53 0.29 -0.41 10.13
C LEU A 53 1.12 0.86 10.36
N PHE A 54 1.89 0.89 11.44
CA PHE A 54 2.78 2.00 11.74
C PHE A 54 3.86 2.17 10.66
N ALA A 55 4.48 1.07 10.22
CA ALA A 55 5.42 1.08 9.11
C ALA A 55 4.77 1.54 7.80
N SER A 56 3.50 1.19 7.55
CA SER A 56 2.73 1.67 6.40
C SER A 56 2.58 3.19 6.40
N LEU A 57 2.31 3.80 7.55
CA LEU A 57 2.27 5.26 7.71
C LEU A 57 3.63 5.91 7.38
N PHE A 58 4.73 5.32 7.85
CA PHE A 58 6.07 5.83 7.53
C PHE A 58 6.39 5.73 6.04
N ILE A 59 6.05 4.61 5.40
CA ILE A 59 6.27 4.42 3.96
C ILE A 59 5.43 5.42 3.17
N LEU A 60 4.16 5.62 3.52
CA LEU A 60 3.29 6.59 2.88
C LEU A 60 3.85 8.01 3.01
N ASN A 61 4.27 8.41 4.22
CA ASN A 61 4.90 9.70 4.45
C ASN A 61 6.20 9.86 3.64
N PHE A 62 7.03 8.82 3.63
CA PHE A 62 8.26 8.82 2.85
C PHE A 62 8.00 8.97 1.35
N ILE A 63 7.00 8.27 0.80
CA ILE A 63 6.61 8.36 -0.61
C ILE A 63 6.18 9.80 -0.93
N THR A 64 5.32 10.39 -0.12
CA THR A 64 4.76 11.73 -0.36
C THR A 64 5.81 12.82 -0.28
N LEU A 65 6.65 12.80 0.75
CA LEU A 65 7.67 13.84 0.96
C LEU A 65 8.83 13.71 -0.02
N LYS A 66 9.42 12.52 -0.16
CA LYS A 66 10.59 12.32 -1.04
C LYS A 66 10.29 12.59 -2.50
N ASN A 67 9.08 12.34 -2.94
CA ASN A 67 8.69 12.54 -4.33
C ASN A 67 8.07 13.92 -4.60
N GLY A 68 7.95 14.77 -3.58
CA GLY A 68 7.37 16.10 -3.73
C GLY A 68 5.89 16.07 -4.13
N LEU A 69 5.16 15.02 -3.73
CA LEU A 69 3.74 14.86 -4.08
C LEU A 69 2.85 15.81 -3.29
N THR A 70 3.29 16.20 -2.10
CA THR A 70 2.63 17.18 -1.22
C THR A 70 3.57 18.33 -0.91
N LYS A 71 3.01 19.51 -0.63
CA LYS A 71 3.77 20.74 -0.28
C LYS A 71 4.30 20.71 1.17
N GLY A 72 4.79 19.57 1.66
CA GLY A 72 5.32 19.43 3.02
C GLY A 72 4.26 19.42 4.13
N ASN A 73 3.00 19.10 3.80
CA ASN A 73 1.92 18.97 4.76
C ASN A 73 1.66 17.50 5.12
N ASN A 74 0.99 17.28 6.25
CA ASN A 74 0.68 15.95 6.80
C ASN A 74 -0.72 15.45 6.40
N TYR A 75 -1.38 16.06 5.41
CA TYR A 75 -2.76 15.69 5.05
C TYR A 75 -2.90 14.23 4.59
N ALA A 76 -1.90 13.70 3.89
CA ALA A 76 -1.93 12.30 3.44
C ALA A 76 -1.97 11.33 4.64
N LEU A 77 -1.20 11.61 5.69
CA LEU A 77 -1.20 10.80 6.93
C LEU A 77 -2.52 10.93 7.66
N PHE A 78 -3.03 12.15 7.79
CA PHE A 78 -4.31 12.40 8.44
C PHE A 78 -5.45 11.69 7.71
N LEU A 79 -5.49 11.77 6.37
CA LEU A 79 -6.50 11.11 5.55
C LEU A 79 -6.43 9.58 5.67
N PHE A 80 -5.23 9.00 5.64
CA PHE A 80 -5.04 7.57 5.85
C PHE A 80 -5.55 7.12 7.23
N PHE A 81 -5.28 7.92 8.24
CA PHE A 81 -5.75 7.66 9.59
C PHE A 81 -7.28 7.73 9.70
N VAL A 82 -7.90 8.77 9.14
CA VAL A 82 -9.36 8.92 9.08
C VAL A 82 -10.00 7.74 8.32
N PHE A 83 -9.38 7.31 7.21
CA PHE A 83 -9.82 6.13 6.49
C PHE A 83 -9.83 4.87 7.37
N LEU A 84 -8.77 4.63 8.14
CA LEU A 84 -8.70 3.49 9.05
C LEU A 84 -9.76 3.55 10.15
N LEU A 85 -10.12 4.74 10.65
CA LEU A 85 -11.20 4.91 11.63
C LEU A 85 -12.57 4.52 11.07
N PHE A 86 -12.86 4.95 9.84
CA PHE A 86 -14.15 4.66 9.20
C PHE A 86 -14.28 3.19 8.78
N PHE A 87 -13.17 2.56 8.40
CA PHE A 87 -13.14 1.16 7.97
C PHE A 87 -12.43 0.26 8.99
N SER A 88 -12.86 0.34 10.24
CA SER A 88 -12.26 -0.43 11.36
C SER A 88 -12.31 -1.95 11.18
N SER A 89 -13.19 -2.47 10.32
CA SER A 89 -13.23 -3.89 9.94
C SER A 89 -11.95 -4.40 9.27
N ILE A 90 -11.14 -3.51 8.68
CA ILE A 90 -9.82 -3.86 8.13
C ILE A 90 -8.93 -4.49 9.21
N PHE A 91 -9.07 -4.04 10.47
CA PHE A 91 -8.28 -4.59 11.59
C PHE A 91 -8.59 -6.05 11.91
N GLN A 92 -9.74 -6.57 11.49
CA GLN A 92 -10.11 -7.98 11.69
C GLN A 92 -9.43 -8.89 10.67
N ASN A 93 -8.94 -8.35 9.56
CA ASN A 93 -8.37 -9.13 8.48
C ASN A 93 -6.85 -8.91 8.34
N LYS A 94 -6.09 -9.77 9.02
CA LYS A 94 -4.61 -9.73 9.04
C LYS A 94 -4.01 -9.73 7.63
N ASN A 95 -4.58 -10.52 6.72
CA ASN A 95 -4.07 -10.68 5.36
C ASN A 95 -4.16 -9.38 4.55
N ILE A 96 -5.21 -8.60 4.74
CA ILE A 96 -5.37 -7.30 4.05
C ILE A 96 -4.31 -6.31 4.54
N ILE A 97 -4.02 -6.27 5.86
CA ILE A 97 -3.01 -5.38 6.42
C ILE A 97 -1.62 -5.70 5.85
N ILE A 98 -1.24 -7.00 5.83
CA ILE A 98 0.05 -7.44 5.30
C ILE A 98 0.14 -7.13 3.81
N SER A 99 -0.90 -7.46 3.03
CA SER A 99 -0.94 -7.20 1.60
C SER A 99 -0.81 -5.71 1.29
N ASN A 100 -1.55 -4.84 2.00
CA ASN A 100 -1.47 -3.39 1.82
C ASN A 100 -0.06 -2.84 2.09
N PHE A 101 0.60 -3.32 3.15
CA PHE A 101 1.99 -2.94 3.43
C PHE A 101 2.93 -3.29 2.28
N LEU A 102 2.82 -4.51 1.73
CA LEU A 102 3.61 -4.98 0.60
C LEU A 102 3.33 -4.16 -0.68
N LEU A 103 2.06 -3.83 -0.93
CA LEU A 103 1.68 -2.96 -2.06
C LEU A 103 2.25 -1.54 -1.92
N LEU A 104 2.32 -0.99 -0.71
CA LEU A 104 2.99 0.30 -0.47
C LEU A 104 4.50 0.23 -0.75
N LEU A 105 5.17 -0.89 -0.41
CA LEU A 105 6.57 -1.11 -0.79
C LEU A 105 6.74 -1.16 -2.31
N ALA A 106 5.85 -1.84 -3.02
CA ALA A 106 5.83 -1.89 -4.48
C ALA A 106 5.63 -0.48 -5.08
N LEU A 107 4.63 0.25 -4.62
CA LEU A 107 4.33 1.61 -5.08
C LEU A 107 5.52 2.55 -4.86
N ARG A 108 6.20 2.46 -3.71
CA ARG A 108 7.44 3.21 -3.45
C ARG A 108 8.51 2.96 -4.53
N ARG A 109 8.70 1.69 -4.94
CA ARG A 109 9.66 1.33 -5.97
C ARG A 109 9.25 1.86 -7.35
N LEU A 110 7.97 1.75 -7.71
CA LEU A 110 7.45 2.23 -8.99
C LEU A 110 7.58 3.75 -9.14
N ILE A 111 7.21 4.52 -8.12
CA ILE A 111 7.36 5.98 -8.15
C ILE A 111 8.84 6.38 -8.23
N SER A 112 9.75 5.61 -7.63
CA SER A 112 11.19 5.88 -7.69
C SER A 112 11.84 5.61 -9.06
N LEU A 113 11.12 5.02 -10.03
CA LEU A 113 11.60 4.80 -11.40
C LEU A 113 11.92 6.12 -12.13
N LYS A 114 11.31 7.24 -11.72
CA LYS A 114 11.61 8.57 -12.28
C LYS A 114 13.10 8.94 -12.27
N SER A 115 13.88 8.38 -11.36
CA SER A 115 15.33 8.66 -11.28
C SER A 115 16.16 7.94 -12.34
N LEU A 116 15.59 6.96 -13.05
CA LEU A 116 16.22 6.10 -14.04
C LEU A 116 17.47 5.35 -13.56
N LEU A 117 17.76 5.38 -12.24
CA LEU A 117 18.85 4.65 -11.62
C LEU A 117 18.36 3.27 -11.20
N GLN A 118 19.14 2.21 -11.49
CA GLN A 118 18.82 0.83 -11.10
C GLN A 118 17.40 0.41 -11.49
N THR A 119 16.98 0.74 -12.71
CA THR A 119 15.60 0.53 -13.18
C THR A 119 15.16 -0.92 -13.11
N LYS A 120 16.06 -1.85 -13.48
CA LYS A 120 15.76 -3.28 -13.48
C LYS A 120 15.50 -3.83 -12.08
N GLU A 121 16.33 -3.44 -11.12
CA GLU A 121 16.17 -3.82 -9.71
C GLU A 121 14.84 -3.28 -9.14
N LYS A 122 14.48 -2.04 -9.46
CA LYS A 122 13.23 -1.43 -8.98
C LYS A 122 12.01 -2.11 -9.56
N ILE A 123 12.05 -2.51 -10.84
CA ILE A 123 10.95 -3.25 -11.49
C ILE A 123 10.83 -4.63 -10.85
N PHE A 124 11.97 -5.32 -10.64
CA PHE A 124 11.99 -6.62 -9.97
C PHE A 124 11.40 -6.53 -8.56
N ASP A 125 11.91 -5.61 -7.74
CA ASP A 125 11.44 -5.41 -6.37
C ASP A 125 9.94 -5.10 -6.32
N ALA A 126 9.45 -4.20 -7.17
CA ALA A 126 8.04 -3.86 -7.22
C ALA A 126 7.16 -5.07 -7.57
N SER A 127 7.55 -5.82 -8.61
CA SER A 127 6.85 -7.04 -9.03
C SER A 127 6.89 -8.12 -7.95
N PHE A 128 8.04 -8.29 -7.31
CA PHE A 128 8.23 -9.24 -6.22
C PHE A 128 7.29 -8.94 -5.04
N TRP A 129 7.21 -7.68 -4.61
CA TRP A 129 6.31 -7.28 -3.52
C TRP A 129 4.83 -7.45 -3.89
N ILE A 130 4.44 -7.21 -5.14
CA ILE A 130 3.06 -7.43 -5.61
C ILE A 130 2.70 -8.92 -5.59
N PHE A 131 3.56 -9.78 -6.13
CA PHE A 131 3.28 -11.23 -6.11
C PHE A 131 3.30 -11.79 -4.70
N LEU A 132 4.17 -11.28 -3.83
CA LEU A 132 4.17 -11.66 -2.42
C LEU A 132 2.87 -11.18 -1.72
N ALA A 133 2.39 -9.97 -2.03
CA ALA A 133 1.10 -9.47 -1.52
C ALA A 133 -0.08 -10.35 -1.97
N ALA A 134 -0.03 -10.86 -3.20
CA ALA A 134 -1.06 -11.74 -3.75
C ALA A 134 -1.17 -13.08 -2.99
N LEU A 135 -0.11 -13.55 -2.32
CA LEU A 135 -0.18 -14.75 -1.48
C LEU A 135 -1.05 -14.52 -0.22
N PHE A 136 -1.09 -13.30 0.30
CA PHE A 136 -1.92 -12.95 1.44
C PHE A 136 -3.33 -12.55 1.01
N HIS A 137 -3.44 -11.72 -0.02
CA HIS A 137 -4.71 -11.28 -0.60
C HIS A 137 -4.66 -11.42 -2.12
N PHE A 138 -5.31 -12.47 -2.63
CA PHE A 138 -5.20 -12.88 -4.04
C PHE A 138 -5.42 -11.74 -5.05
N TRP A 139 -6.42 -10.90 -4.82
CA TRP A 139 -6.77 -9.80 -5.73
C TRP A 139 -5.70 -8.71 -5.88
N SER A 140 -4.71 -8.68 -4.98
CA SER A 140 -3.55 -7.79 -5.11
C SER A 140 -2.71 -8.07 -6.37
N ILE A 141 -2.90 -9.23 -7.02
CA ILE A 141 -2.23 -9.57 -8.29
C ILE A 141 -2.54 -8.55 -9.41
N PHE A 142 -3.71 -7.90 -9.38
CA PHE A 142 -4.06 -6.88 -10.36
C PHE A 142 -3.12 -5.68 -10.34
N TYR A 143 -2.45 -5.40 -9.23
CA TYR A 143 -1.45 -4.35 -9.15
C TYR A 143 -0.24 -4.58 -10.08
N ILE A 144 -0.07 -5.80 -10.65
CA ILE A 144 0.97 -6.05 -11.66
C ILE A 144 0.76 -5.19 -12.91
N VAL A 145 -0.48 -4.83 -13.25
CA VAL A 145 -0.81 -3.92 -14.35
C VAL A 145 -0.12 -2.57 -14.14
N LEU A 146 -0.03 -2.09 -12.88
CA LEU A 146 0.66 -0.86 -12.55
C LEU A 146 2.16 -0.92 -12.85
N VAL A 147 2.79 -2.10 -12.71
CA VAL A 147 4.21 -2.28 -13.09
C VAL A 147 4.38 -2.08 -14.60
N PHE A 148 3.52 -2.68 -15.42
CA PHE A 148 3.58 -2.51 -16.88
C PHE A 148 3.30 -1.06 -17.28
N ILE A 149 2.34 -0.39 -16.66
CA ILE A 149 2.08 1.04 -16.87
C ILE A 149 3.32 1.87 -16.51
N ALA A 150 3.96 1.59 -15.37
CA ALA A 150 5.16 2.29 -14.95
C ALA A 150 6.34 2.06 -15.90
N ILE A 151 6.50 0.85 -16.47
CA ILE A 151 7.48 0.55 -17.51
C ILE A 151 7.22 1.43 -18.74
N ILE A 152 5.97 1.51 -19.20
CA ILE A 152 5.57 2.34 -20.35
C ILE A 152 5.92 3.81 -20.11
N LEU A 153 5.61 4.32 -18.91
CA LEU A 153 5.77 5.73 -18.58
C LEU A 153 7.22 6.17 -18.38
N HIS A 154 8.12 5.25 -17.97
CA HIS A 154 9.47 5.63 -17.56
C HIS A 154 10.58 5.01 -18.42
N VAL A 155 10.45 3.73 -18.83
CA VAL A 155 11.57 2.93 -19.36
C VAL A 155 11.19 2.02 -20.52
N SER A 156 10.19 2.40 -21.32
CA SER A 156 9.64 1.58 -22.42
C SER A 156 10.63 1.20 -23.51
N LYS A 157 11.73 1.95 -23.66
CA LYS A 157 12.72 1.77 -24.74
C LYS A 157 13.54 0.46 -24.63
N ASP A 158 13.71 -0.08 -23.42
CA ASP A 158 14.45 -1.32 -23.19
C ASP A 158 13.47 -2.49 -23.03
N TYR A 159 13.40 -3.37 -24.05
CA TYR A 159 12.53 -4.56 -24.03
C TYR A 159 12.82 -5.50 -22.85
N ARG A 160 14.04 -5.49 -22.33
CA ARG A 160 14.44 -6.34 -21.18
C ARG A 160 13.62 -6.03 -19.92
N ASN A 161 13.15 -4.80 -19.77
CA ASN A 161 12.34 -4.39 -18.63
C ASN A 161 10.98 -5.12 -18.59
N TRP A 162 10.46 -5.54 -19.73
CA TRP A 162 9.19 -6.25 -19.84
C TRP A 162 9.25 -7.71 -19.35
N ILE A 163 10.44 -8.30 -19.35
CA ILE A 163 10.65 -9.69 -18.91
C ILE A 163 10.81 -9.75 -17.38
N ILE A 164 11.27 -8.69 -16.73
CA ILE A 164 11.58 -8.68 -15.30
C ILE A 164 10.38 -9.08 -14.40
N PRO A 165 9.13 -8.63 -14.64
CA PRO A 165 8.01 -9.06 -13.82
C PRO A 165 7.78 -10.58 -13.84
N PHE A 166 8.05 -11.24 -14.96
CA PHE A 166 7.93 -12.70 -15.08
C PHE A 166 9.03 -13.42 -14.27
N ILE A 167 10.24 -12.86 -14.23
CA ILE A 167 11.33 -13.38 -13.38
C ILE A 167 10.94 -13.26 -11.90
N ALA A 168 10.34 -12.14 -11.49
CA ALA A 168 9.85 -11.95 -10.13
C ALA A 168 8.72 -12.93 -9.79
N LEU A 169 7.79 -13.17 -10.73
CA LEU A 169 6.73 -14.18 -10.56
C LEU A 169 7.34 -15.56 -10.31
N PHE A 170 8.31 -15.97 -11.12
CA PHE A 170 8.99 -17.25 -10.98
C PHE A 170 9.69 -17.37 -9.62
N ALA A 171 10.37 -16.32 -9.18
CA ALA A 171 11.03 -16.30 -7.87
C ALA A 171 10.03 -16.48 -6.71
N VAL A 172 8.91 -15.75 -6.72
CA VAL A 172 7.87 -15.88 -5.69
C VAL A 172 7.20 -17.25 -5.75
N THR A 173 6.99 -17.81 -6.94
CA THR A 173 6.43 -19.16 -7.11
C THR A 173 7.33 -20.21 -6.47
N ILE A 174 8.65 -20.13 -6.67
CA ILE A 174 9.61 -21.05 -6.02
C ILE A 174 9.52 -20.92 -4.49
N ILE A 175 9.53 -19.70 -3.96
CA ILE A 175 9.42 -19.45 -2.51
C ILE A 175 8.11 -20.03 -1.97
N PHE A 176 6.99 -19.86 -2.71
CA PHE A 176 5.70 -20.39 -2.32
C PHE A 176 5.69 -21.92 -2.24
N PHE A 177 6.23 -22.61 -3.26
CA PHE A 177 6.29 -24.07 -3.26
C PHE A 177 7.21 -24.64 -2.17
N LEU A 178 8.34 -23.96 -1.91
CA LEU A 178 9.21 -24.32 -0.79
C LEU A 178 8.48 -24.15 0.56
N ALA A 179 7.81 -23.03 0.76
CA ALA A 179 7.03 -22.81 1.98
C ALA A 179 5.88 -23.81 2.12
N ASN A 180 5.17 -24.11 1.04
CA ASN A 180 4.10 -25.09 1.03
C ASN A 180 4.59 -26.52 1.40
N SER A 181 5.78 -26.89 0.94
CA SER A 181 6.39 -28.19 1.25
C SER A 181 6.79 -28.30 2.74
N VAL A 182 7.19 -27.19 3.37
CA VAL A 182 7.54 -27.15 4.81
C VAL A 182 6.31 -27.12 5.69
N LEU A 183 5.20 -26.50 5.24
CA LEU A 183 3.96 -26.32 6.00
C LEU A 183 2.85 -27.32 5.62
N ASP A 184 3.21 -28.60 5.53
CA ASP A 184 2.28 -29.74 5.34
C ASP A 184 1.32 -29.59 4.12
N ASN A 185 1.77 -28.94 3.05
CA ASN A 185 1.00 -28.78 1.80
C ASN A 185 -0.38 -28.11 1.93
N SER A 186 -0.62 -27.39 3.02
CA SER A 186 -1.92 -26.73 3.28
C SER A 186 -2.06 -25.33 2.66
N LEU A 187 -0.94 -24.71 2.27
CA LEU A 187 -0.95 -23.33 1.74
C LEU A 187 -1.63 -23.21 0.39
N LEU A 188 -1.48 -24.22 -0.47
CA LEU A 188 -2.09 -24.21 -1.81
C LEU A 188 -3.62 -24.25 -1.71
N SER A 189 -4.18 -25.12 -0.90
CA SER A 189 -5.63 -25.18 -0.67
C SER A 189 -6.17 -23.89 -0.05
N THR A 190 -5.43 -23.30 0.89
CA THR A 190 -5.78 -22.02 1.51
C THR A 190 -5.76 -20.87 0.51
N LEU A 191 -4.79 -20.84 -0.40
CA LEU A 191 -4.70 -19.83 -1.44
C LEU A 191 -5.86 -19.98 -2.43
N LEU A 192 -6.15 -21.20 -2.88
CA LEU A 192 -7.26 -21.49 -3.79
C LEU A 192 -8.62 -21.11 -3.17
N SER A 193 -8.82 -21.33 -1.89
CA SER A 193 -10.06 -20.94 -1.20
C SER A 193 -10.24 -19.41 -1.15
N LYS A 194 -9.16 -18.62 -1.21
CA LYS A 194 -9.18 -17.14 -1.24
C LYS A 194 -9.42 -16.55 -2.64
N THR A 195 -9.38 -17.36 -3.70
CA THR A 195 -9.66 -16.91 -5.07
C THR A 195 -11.16 -16.76 -5.35
N TYR A 196 -12.01 -17.27 -4.47
CA TYR A 196 -13.45 -17.21 -4.62
C TYR A 196 -13.97 -15.77 -4.55
N ILE A 197 -14.77 -15.39 -5.54
CA ILE A 197 -15.48 -14.10 -5.54
C ILE A 197 -16.80 -14.31 -4.81
N SER A 198 -16.92 -13.70 -3.64
CA SER A 198 -18.22 -13.61 -2.96
C SER A 198 -18.93 -12.34 -3.41
N PHE A 199 -20.15 -12.50 -3.90
CA PHE A 199 -21.08 -11.39 -4.16
C PHE A 199 -21.97 -11.11 -2.94
N ASP A 200 -21.51 -11.49 -1.76
CA ASP A 200 -22.22 -11.24 -0.53
C ASP A 200 -21.95 -9.80 -0.06
N PHE A 201 -22.98 -8.97 -0.12
CA PHE A 201 -22.94 -7.56 0.30
C PHE A 201 -23.41 -7.36 1.74
N TYR A 202 -23.56 -8.43 2.52
CA TYR A 202 -24.01 -8.39 3.91
C TYR A 202 -23.18 -7.43 4.78
N TYR A 203 -21.88 -7.31 4.48
CA TYR A 203 -20.98 -6.36 5.13
C TYR A 203 -21.49 -4.90 5.07
N PHE A 204 -22.23 -4.52 4.04
CA PHE A 204 -22.74 -3.17 3.84
C PHE A 204 -24.17 -2.95 4.37
N GLU A 205 -24.72 -3.83 5.20
CA GLU A 205 -26.04 -3.66 5.80
C GLU A 205 -26.08 -2.52 6.82
N SER A 206 -24.97 -2.24 7.49
CA SER A 206 -24.88 -1.16 8.46
C SER A 206 -24.93 0.21 7.76
N ILE A 207 -25.82 1.10 8.24
CA ILE A 207 -25.97 2.47 7.72
C ILE A 207 -24.64 3.22 7.81
N TYR A 208 -23.88 3.06 8.89
CA TYR A 208 -22.60 3.76 9.10
C TYR A 208 -21.55 3.35 8.06
N GLN A 209 -21.46 2.07 7.71
CA GLN A 209 -20.53 1.58 6.70
C GLN A 209 -20.90 2.06 5.31
N ARG A 210 -22.18 2.09 4.97
CA ARG A 210 -22.67 2.65 3.69
C ARG A 210 -22.40 4.15 3.57
N LEU A 211 -22.65 4.92 4.63
CA LEU A 211 -22.36 6.36 4.66
C LEU A 211 -20.85 6.61 4.58
N ALA A 212 -20.02 5.85 5.31
CA ALA A 212 -18.56 5.94 5.23
C ALA A 212 -18.08 5.67 3.80
N LEU A 213 -18.57 4.60 3.17
CA LEU A 213 -18.21 4.26 1.79
C LEU A 213 -18.63 5.36 0.81
N ALA A 214 -19.86 5.86 0.91
CA ALA A 214 -20.37 6.92 0.04
C ALA A 214 -19.55 8.21 0.18
N LEU A 215 -19.24 8.65 1.41
CA LEU A 215 -18.43 9.83 1.67
C LEU A 215 -17.01 9.68 1.11
N PHE A 216 -16.31 8.56 1.43
CA PHE A 216 -14.95 8.34 0.94
C PHE A 216 -14.90 8.22 -0.58
N THR A 217 -15.84 7.50 -1.18
CA THR A 217 -15.90 7.36 -2.64
C THR A 217 -16.12 8.70 -3.31
N SER A 218 -17.06 9.52 -2.81
CA SER A 218 -17.34 10.85 -3.36
C SER A 218 -16.13 11.78 -3.25
N ILE A 219 -15.49 11.84 -2.08
CA ILE A 219 -14.30 12.66 -1.83
C ILE A 219 -13.14 12.17 -2.71
N SER A 220 -12.92 10.87 -2.77
CA SER A 220 -11.83 10.26 -3.56
C SER A 220 -12.02 10.52 -5.04
N LEU A 221 -13.23 10.38 -5.58
CA LEU A 221 -13.54 10.69 -6.98
C LEU A 221 -13.34 12.17 -7.29
N PHE A 222 -13.77 13.06 -6.40
CA PHE A 222 -13.55 14.50 -6.57
C PHE A 222 -12.05 14.84 -6.69
N PHE A 223 -11.23 14.32 -5.76
CA PHE A 223 -9.79 14.55 -5.81
C PHE A 223 -9.12 13.84 -6.98
N PHE A 224 -9.59 12.66 -7.39
CA PHE A 224 -9.10 11.96 -8.57
C PHE A 224 -9.32 12.80 -9.83
N VAL A 225 -10.52 13.30 -10.06
CA VAL A 225 -10.84 14.15 -11.21
C VAL A 225 -10.02 15.43 -11.18
N SER A 226 -9.95 16.10 -10.04
CA SER A 226 -9.10 17.29 -9.86
C SER A 226 -7.64 17.01 -10.18
N HIS A 227 -7.10 15.88 -9.71
CA HIS A 227 -5.72 15.50 -9.97
C HIS A 227 -5.44 15.18 -11.44
N VAL A 228 -6.41 14.57 -12.16
CA VAL A 228 -6.30 14.32 -13.61
C VAL A 228 -6.08 15.62 -14.37
N PHE A 229 -6.82 16.68 -14.02
CA PHE A 229 -6.66 18.01 -14.64
C PHE A 229 -5.37 18.75 -14.21
N ASP A 230 -4.85 18.45 -13.03
CA ASP A 230 -3.63 19.04 -12.52
C ASP A 230 -2.34 18.45 -13.10
N VAL A 231 -2.35 17.18 -13.50
CA VAL A 231 -1.14 16.48 -13.98
C VAL A 231 -0.47 17.15 -15.16
N PRO A 232 -1.17 17.66 -16.20
CA PRO A 232 -0.54 18.34 -17.32
C PRO A 232 0.21 19.61 -16.90
N ASN A 233 -0.20 20.26 -15.82
CA ASN A 233 0.40 21.49 -15.29
C ASN A 233 1.65 21.24 -14.42
N LYS A 234 1.96 19.98 -14.12
CA LYS A 234 3.17 19.62 -13.35
C LYS A 234 4.42 19.65 -14.23
N ALA A 235 5.59 19.83 -13.62
CA ALA A 235 6.85 19.74 -14.31
C ALA A 235 6.98 18.37 -15.02
N LEU A 236 7.53 18.34 -16.24
CA LEU A 236 7.59 17.13 -17.09
C LEU A 236 8.22 15.92 -16.39
N ASN A 237 9.27 16.17 -15.58
CA ASN A 237 9.94 15.10 -14.80
C ASN A 237 9.07 14.52 -13.65
N MET A 238 7.98 15.19 -13.29
CA MET A 238 7.06 14.74 -12.23
C MET A 238 5.79 14.10 -12.80
N GLN A 239 5.42 14.41 -14.04
CA GLN A 239 4.17 13.93 -14.64
C GLN A 239 4.05 12.41 -14.64
N SER A 240 5.12 11.69 -14.96
CA SER A 240 5.11 10.21 -14.99
C SER A 240 4.82 9.62 -13.61
N SER A 241 5.38 10.18 -12.54
CA SER A 241 5.10 9.74 -11.16
C SER A 241 3.65 10.03 -10.76
N HIS A 242 3.12 11.21 -11.12
CA HIS A 242 1.71 11.55 -10.85
C HIS A 242 0.75 10.66 -11.64
N LYS A 243 1.06 10.32 -12.90
CA LYS A 243 0.30 9.35 -13.69
C LYS A 243 0.32 7.96 -13.04
N THR A 244 1.48 7.49 -12.56
CA THR A 244 1.58 6.21 -11.85
C THR A 244 0.66 6.18 -10.61
N ILE A 245 0.57 7.28 -9.86
CA ILE A 245 -0.33 7.39 -8.70
C ILE A 245 -1.79 7.38 -9.14
N LEU A 246 -2.16 8.09 -10.22
CA LEU A 246 -3.52 8.05 -10.75
C LEU A 246 -3.94 6.63 -11.13
N PHE A 247 -3.07 5.89 -11.82
CA PHE A 247 -3.36 4.50 -12.16
C PHE A 247 -3.41 3.58 -10.94
N SER A 248 -2.61 3.85 -9.90
CA SER A 248 -2.68 3.09 -8.64
C SER A 248 -3.98 3.32 -7.88
N PHE A 249 -4.69 4.41 -8.14
CA PHE A 249 -5.99 4.68 -7.54
C PHE A 249 -7.13 3.91 -8.23
N ILE A 250 -6.99 3.64 -9.53
CA ILE A 250 -7.99 2.91 -10.32
C ILE A 250 -7.95 1.40 -10.04
N LEU A 251 -6.77 0.86 -9.74
CA LEU A 251 -6.52 -0.56 -9.49
C LEU A 251 -6.75 -0.94 -8.02
#